data_b923631c45ac9eb1be04be7135895384
#
_entry.id   b923631c45ac9eb1be04be7135895384
#
_cell.length_a   1.000
_cell.length_b   1.000
_cell.length_c   1.000
_cell.angle_alpha   90.00
_cell.angle_beta   90.00
_cell.angle_gamma   90.00
#
_symmetry.space_group_name_H-M   'P 1'
#
loop_
_entity.id
_entity.type
_entity.pdbx_description
1 polymer ?
#
loop_
_entity_poly.entity_id
_entity_poly.type
_entity_poly.pdbx_seq_one_letter_code
_entity_poly.pdbx_strand_id
1 'polypeptide(L)'
;MNKKGFMCAVLCALMLVCGGCAEKNLPKQAEVGFYLDTVITLTAYVEDRQVLKDALEECGRYERMLSRTVEGSDVWRINHANGAPVEVSDDTMRILQCAKEISEKSGGAFDVTIAPVSTMWNFTREPHELPDAEAIARAAELVDYTRMQLDGNTVTLPEGMMIDLGGIAKGYIADQVKEYLKGRGVQYAILSFGGNIVAIGKEKPDGTPWKVGIQDIDKPTGEHMLVSLNRGGSTVTSGISERGFTLDGVRYHHLLSAETGWPVQNELASVTIFSESSMEGDALSTTAYVLGTEKGMELIESLEGIEAVFIARDRTVTYTSGAAAYMVE
;
A
#
# COMPACT_ATOMS: atom_id res chain seq x y z
N MET A 1 34.50 4.95 62.52
CA MET A 1 33.95 4.62 61.18
C MET A 1 35.10 4.53 60.19
N ASN A 2 35.43 3.36 59.73
CA ASN A 2 36.66 3.10 58.97
C ASN A 2 36.52 3.59 57.51
N LYS A 3 37.42 4.50 57.13
CA LYS A 3 37.54 5.04 55.76
C LYS A 3 37.70 3.99 54.66
N LYS A 4 38.10 2.79 55.00
CA LYS A 4 38.23 1.64 54.07
C LYS A 4 36.87 0.99 53.68
N GLY A 5 35.84 1.07 54.51
CA GLY A 5 34.51 0.55 54.20
C GLY A 5 33.70 1.44 53.26
N PHE A 6 33.96 2.75 53.25
CA PHE A 6 33.26 3.70 52.38
C PHE A 6 33.78 3.68 50.95
N MET A 7 35.05 3.38 50.76
CA MET A 7 35.68 3.28 49.43
C MET A 7 35.29 1.99 48.66
N CYS A 8 35.01 0.88 49.37
CA CYS A 8 34.47 -0.33 48.72
C CYS A 8 33.02 -0.19 48.28
N ALA A 9 32.17 0.52 49.03
CA ALA A 9 30.77 0.74 48.68
C ALA A 9 30.60 1.68 47.45
N VAL A 10 31.49 2.66 47.28
CA VAL A 10 31.47 3.54 46.09
C VAL A 10 32.01 2.83 44.86
N LEU A 11 32.99 1.89 44.98
CA LEU A 11 33.46 1.13 43.84
C LEU A 11 32.44 0.07 43.36
N CYS A 12 31.64 -0.52 44.26
CA CYS A 12 30.56 -1.43 43.86
C CYS A 12 29.35 -0.70 43.22
N ALA A 13 29.11 0.56 43.59
CA ALA A 13 28.04 1.36 42.95
C ALA A 13 28.43 1.87 41.55
N LEU A 14 29.72 2.05 41.25
CA LEU A 14 30.19 2.45 39.91
C LEU A 14 30.24 1.26 38.90
N MET A 15 30.25 -0.01 39.36
CA MET A 15 30.23 -1.16 38.44
C MET A 15 28.81 -1.56 37.98
N LEU A 16 27.76 -0.93 38.51
CA LEU A 16 26.36 -1.19 38.13
C LEU A 16 25.84 -0.26 37.03
N VAL A 17 26.62 0.69 36.52
CA VAL A 17 26.22 1.64 35.50
C VAL A 17 26.87 1.38 34.13
N CYS A 18 27.80 0.42 34.03
CA CYS A 18 28.38 -0.01 32.76
C CYS A 18 27.76 -1.34 32.25
N GLY A 19 26.46 -1.53 32.46
CA GLY A 19 25.66 -2.40 31.60
C GLY A 19 25.43 -1.66 30.28
N GLY A 20 26.46 -1.48 29.46
CA GLY A 20 26.28 -1.10 28.07
C GLY A 20 25.32 -2.10 27.48
N CYS A 21 24.16 -1.62 26.97
CA CYS A 21 23.38 -2.38 26.01
C CYS A 21 24.33 -2.68 24.84
N ALA A 22 24.98 -3.85 24.88
CA ALA A 22 25.48 -4.44 23.65
C ALA A 22 24.23 -4.58 22.78
N GLU A 23 24.10 -3.75 21.73
CA GLU A 23 23.11 -3.98 20.70
C GLU A 23 23.24 -5.44 20.30
N LYS A 24 22.25 -6.25 20.69
CA LYS A 24 22.22 -7.63 20.28
C LYS A 24 22.21 -7.62 18.76
N ASN A 25 23.21 -8.21 18.13
CA ASN A 25 23.23 -8.45 16.69
C ASN A 25 22.11 -9.43 16.38
N LEU A 26 20.87 -8.91 16.23
CA LEU A 26 19.70 -9.71 15.91
C LEU A 26 19.88 -10.35 14.53
N PRO A 27 19.62 -11.65 14.37
CA PRO A 27 19.68 -12.28 13.06
C PRO A 27 18.61 -11.72 12.12
N LYS A 28 18.98 -11.51 10.86
CA LYS A 28 18.05 -11.16 9.80
C LYS A 28 17.24 -12.41 9.44
N GLN A 29 15.94 -12.36 9.61
CA GLN A 29 14.97 -13.40 9.28
C GLN A 29 14.00 -12.92 8.20
N ALA A 30 13.48 -13.87 7.41
CA ALA A 30 12.46 -13.54 6.40
C ALA A 30 11.42 -14.64 6.32
N GLU A 31 10.17 -14.23 6.05
CA GLU A 31 9.05 -15.11 5.71
C GLU A 31 8.39 -14.60 4.42
N VAL A 32 7.85 -15.54 3.65
CA VAL A 32 7.18 -15.26 2.39
C VAL A 32 5.82 -15.95 2.38
N GLY A 33 4.78 -15.24 1.97
CA GLY A 33 3.44 -15.75 1.79
C GLY A 33 2.81 -15.23 0.50
N PHE A 34 1.65 -15.81 0.13
CA PHE A 34 0.85 -15.33 -0.99
C PHE A 34 -0.54 -14.99 -0.48
N TYR A 35 -0.87 -13.71 -0.47
CA TYR A 35 -2.13 -13.13 -0.03
C TYR A 35 -2.47 -11.93 -0.92
N LEU A 36 -3.73 -11.56 -1.02
CA LEU A 36 -4.19 -10.38 -1.78
C LEU A 36 -3.76 -10.44 -3.27
N ASP A 37 -3.71 -11.64 -3.83
CA ASP A 37 -3.23 -11.90 -5.19
C ASP A 37 -1.79 -11.38 -5.45
N THR A 38 -0.95 -11.34 -4.41
CA THR A 38 0.45 -10.94 -4.53
C THR A 38 1.37 -11.69 -3.59
N VAL A 39 2.67 -11.66 -3.87
CA VAL A 39 3.70 -12.17 -2.98
C VAL A 39 3.98 -11.15 -1.88
N ILE A 40 3.85 -11.58 -0.62
CA ILE A 40 4.20 -10.80 0.56
C ILE A 40 5.52 -11.32 1.11
N THR A 41 6.47 -10.43 1.32
CA THR A 41 7.76 -10.77 1.95
C THR A 41 7.96 -9.90 3.18
N LEU A 42 8.08 -10.54 4.34
CA LEU A 42 8.38 -9.88 5.61
C LEU A 42 9.84 -10.18 5.98
N THR A 43 10.67 -9.16 6.11
CA THR A 43 12.07 -9.29 6.54
C THR A 43 12.29 -8.44 7.77
N ALA A 44 12.76 -9.03 8.86
CA ALA A 44 13.04 -8.32 10.10
C ALA A 44 14.32 -8.84 10.78
N TYR A 45 14.84 -8.03 11.70
CA TYR A 45 15.94 -8.41 12.58
C TYR A 45 15.34 -8.87 13.91
N VAL A 46 15.17 -10.18 14.08
CA VAL A 46 14.47 -10.80 15.22
C VAL A 46 15.15 -12.13 15.59
N GLU A 47 15.11 -12.50 16.87
CA GLU A 47 15.59 -13.81 17.34
C GLU A 47 14.63 -14.92 16.93
N ASP A 48 13.33 -14.70 17.19
CA ASP A 48 12.27 -15.67 16.91
C ASP A 48 11.57 -15.36 15.58
N ARG A 49 11.79 -16.25 14.62
CA ARG A 49 11.13 -16.18 13.30
C ARG A 49 9.61 -16.39 13.37
N GLN A 50 9.09 -16.97 14.47
CA GLN A 50 7.67 -17.23 14.61
C GLN A 50 6.85 -15.93 14.53
N VAL A 51 7.37 -14.80 15.01
CA VAL A 51 6.70 -13.50 14.92
C VAL A 51 6.37 -13.08 13.49
N LEU A 52 7.22 -13.47 12.51
CA LEU A 52 6.96 -13.18 11.08
C LEU A 52 5.91 -14.11 10.49
N LYS A 53 5.84 -15.37 10.93
CA LYS A 53 4.77 -16.30 10.52
C LYS A 53 3.42 -15.83 11.03
N ASP A 54 3.35 -15.45 12.31
CA ASP A 54 2.14 -14.92 12.93
C ASP A 54 1.70 -13.64 12.21
N ALA A 55 2.65 -12.78 11.78
CA ALA A 55 2.36 -11.59 11.00
C ALA A 55 1.81 -11.89 9.59
N LEU A 56 2.25 -12.98 8.95
CA LEU A 56 1.65 -13.46 7.70
C LEU A 56 0.23 -14.01 7.90
N GLU A 57 -0.05 -14.64 9.05
CA GLU A 57 -1.42 -15.08 9.38
C GLU A 57 -2.38 -13.89 9.55
N GLU A 58 -1.89 -12.74 10.06
CA GLU A 58 -2.65 -11.50 10.07
C GLU A 58 -3.01 -11.03 8.64
N CYS A 59 -2.10 -11.17 7.67
CA CYS A 59 -2.44 -10.88 6.26
C CYS A 59 -3.62 -11.71 5.79
N GLY A 60 -3.63 -13.01 6.10
CA GLY A 60 -4.74 -13.92 5.76
C GLY A 60 -6.05 -13.57 6.50
N ARG A 61 -5.97 -13.05 7.72
CA ARG A 61 -7.14 -12.56 8.46
C ARG A 61 -7.78 -11.38 7.74
N TYR A 62 -6.96 -10.40 7.34
CA TYR A 62 -7.44 -9.23 6.60
C TYR A 62 -7.95 -9.58 5.20
N GLU A 63 -7.31 -10.50 4.47
CA GLU A 63 -7.82 -10.98 3.19
C GLU A 63 -9.22 -11.56 3.32
N ARG A 64 -9.46 -12.43 4.32
CA ARG A 64 -10.80 -12.97 4.59
C ARG A 64 -11.84 -11.90 4.94
N MET A 65 -11.44 -10.77 5.47
CA MET A 65 -12.33 -9.66 5.84
C MET A 65 -12.60 -8.70 4.68
N LEU A 66 -11.58 -8.42 3.86
CA LEU A 66 -11.59 -7.33 2.89
C LEU A 66 -11.72 -7.80 1.43
N SER A 67 -11.64 -9.12 1.17
CA SER A 67 -11.72 -9.64 -0.20
C SER A 67 -13.15 -9.58 -0.73
N ARG A 68 -13.32 -9.06 -1.95
CA ARG A 68 -14.61 -9.07 -2.66
C ARG A 68 -15.06 -10.47 -3.13
N THR A 69 -14.15 -11.45 -3.12
CA THR A 69 -14.40 -12.81 -3.62
C THR A 69 -14.55 -13.85 -2.51
N VAL A 70 -14.21 -13.53 -1.27
CA VAL A 70 -14.40 -14.43 -0.12
C VAL A 70 -15.80 -14.24 0.44
N GLU A 71 -16.62 -15.26 0.32
CA GLU A 71 -18.00 -15.25 0.86
C GLU A 71 -18.02 -14.96 2.36
N GLY A 72 -18.89 -14.04 2.75
CA GLY A 72 -19.04 -13.60 4.14
C GLY A 72 -18.06 -12.52 4.59
N SER A 73 -17.09 -12.11 3.78
CA SER A 73 -16.27 -10.92 4.04
C SER A 73 -17.13 -9.65 4.11
N ASP A 74 -16.60 -8.59 4.71
CA ASP A 74 -17.31 -7.31 4.74
C ASP A 74 -17.60 -6.80 3.32
N VAL A 75 -16.60 -6.81 2.44
CA VAL A 75 -16.74 -6.36 1.04
C VAL A 75 -17.72 -7.25 0.26
N TRP A 76 -17.66 -8.57 0.44
CA TRP A 76 -18.61 -9.47 -0.21
C TRP A 76 -20.04 -9.18 0.26
N ARG A 77 -20.27 -9.00 1.57
CA ARG A 77 -21.60 -8.70 2.14
C ARG A 77 -22.15 -7.36 1.60
N ILE A 78 -21.31 -6.32 1.52
CA ILE A 78 -21.67 -5.03 0.94
C ILE A 78 -22.10 -5.21 -0.52
N ASN A 79 -21.29 -5.93 -1.31
CA ASN A 79 -21.53 -6.12 -2.75
C ASN A 79 -22.76 -6.99 -3.07
N HIS A 80 -23.26 -7.76 -2.10
CA HIS A 80 -24.45 -8.62 -2.25
C HIS A 80 -25.68 -8.10 -1.47
N ALA A 81 -25.60 -6.91 -0.91
CA ALA A 81 -26.65 -6.35 -0.07
C ALA A 81 -27.85 -5.80 -0.85
N ASN A 82 -27.72 -5.58 -2.18
CA ASN A 82 -28.79 -5.08 -3.06
C ASN A 82 -29.50 -3.85 -2.48
N GLY A 83 -28.76 -2.86 -2.00
CA GLY A 83 -29.31 -1.63 -1.42
C GLY A 83 -29.57 -1.67 0.08
N ALA A 84 -29.49 -2.83 0.72
CA ALA A 84 -29.68 -2.94 2.17
C ALA A 84 -28.42 -2.45 2.93
N PRO A 85 -28.61 -1.87 4.15
CA PRO A 85 -27.49 -1.48 5.00
C PRO A 85 -26.74 -2.72 5.53
N VAL A 86 -25.41 -2.64 5.58
CA VAL A 86 -24.51 -3.71 6.06
C VAL A 86 -23.64 -3.18 7.19
N GLU A 87 -23.69 -3.84 8.34
CA GLU A 87 -22.75 -3.59 9.42
C GLU A 87 -21.39 -4.22 9.09
N VAL A 88 -20.30 -3.45 9.23
CA VAL A 88 -18.94 -3.84 8.90
C VAL A 88 -17.99 -3.65 10.08
N SER A 89 -16.79 -4.20 10.00
CA SER A 89 -15.72 -3.99 10.97
C SER A 89 -15.24 -2.53 10.98
N ASP A 90 -14.65 -2.12 12.11
CA ASP A 90 -13.97 -0.82 12.23
C ASP A 90 -12.86 -0.66 11.20
N ASP A 91 -12.16 -1.75 10.88
CA ASP A 91 -11.11 -1.80 9.86
C ASP A 91 -11.66 -1.45 8.47
N THR A 92 -12.76 -2.09 8.06
CA THR A 92 -13.42 -1.82 6.79
C THR A 92 -13.95 -0.38 6.73
N MET A 93 -14.58 0.08 7.83
CA MET A 93 -15.07 1.46 7.90
C MET A 93 -13.95 2.49 7.74
N ARG A 94 -12.81 2.29 8.40
CA ARG A 94 -11.64 3.17 8.29
C ARG A 94 -11.11 3.25 6.86
N ILE A 95 -11.03 2.10 6.18
CA ILE A 95 -10.61 2.05 4.76
C ILE A 95 -11.58 2.84 3.88
N LEU A 96 -12.89 2.65 4.06
CA LEU A 96 -13.91 3.33 3.25
C LEU A 96 -13.96 4.83 3.51
N GLN A 97 -13.74 5.27 4.75
CA GLN A 97 -13.63 6.70 5.09
C GLN A 97 -12.42 7.34 4.40
N CYS A 98 -11.24 6.73 4.51
CA CYS A 98 -10.03 7.19 3.82
C CYS A 98 -10.22 7.20 2.30
N ALA A 99 -10.81 6.13 1.73
CA ALA A 99 -11.11 6.06 0.30
C ALA A 99 -12.01 7.21 -0.16
N LYS A 100 -13.06 7.51 0.60
CA LYS A 100 -13.99 8.61 0.31
C LYS A 100 -13.30 9.97 0.37
N GLU A 101 -12.47 10.22 1.38
CA GLU A 101 -11.69 11.45 1.48
C GLU A 101 -10.75 11.66 0.27
N ILE A 102 -10.08 10.59 -0.19
CA ILE A 102 -9.21 10.65 -1.37
C ILE A 102 -10.04 10.84 -2.64
N SER A 103 -11.23 10.21 -2.74
CA SER A 103 -12.16 10.43 -3.85
C SER A 103 -12.61 11.89 -3.92
N GLU A 104 -12.94 12.50 -2.79
CA GLU A 104 -13.31 13.92 -2.69
C GLU A 104 -12.17 14.86 -3.12
N LYS A 105 -10.96 14.62 -2.61
CA LYS A 105 -9.76 15.41 -2.95
C LYS A 105 -9.36 15.31 -4.41
N SER A 106 -9.60 14.14 -5.03
CA SER A 106 -9.23 13.86 -6.43
C SER A 106 -10.35 14.14 -7.44
N GLY A 107 -11.53 14.57 -6.98
CA GLY A 107 -12.68 14.77 -7.85
C GLY A 107 -13.17 13.48 -8.50
N GLY A 108 -13.02 12.32 -7.80
CA GLY A 108 -13.46 11.02 -8.28
C GLY A 108 -12.44 10.28 -9.16
N ALA A 109 -11.20 10.77 -9.29
CA ALA A 109 -10.15 10.03 -10.00
C ALA A 109 -9.80 8.70 -9.30
N PHE A 110 -9.95 8.65 -7.98
CA PHE A 110 -9.97 7.44 -7.18
C PHE A 110 -11.40 7.17 -6.72
N ASP A 111 -11.91 5.97 -6.98
CA ASP A 111 -13.26 5.60 -6.55
C ASP A 111 -13.33 4.10 -6.25
N VAL A 112 -13.55 3.76 -4.98
CA VAL A 112 -13.68 2.35 -4.55
C VAL A 112 -14.96 1.69 -5.04
N THR A 113 -15.96 2.47 -5.52
CA THR A 113 -17.18 1.90 -6.12
C THR A 113 -16.97 1.37 -7.53
N ILE A 114 -15.72 1.27 -7.99
CA ILE A 114 -15.26 0.81 -9.31
C ILE A 114 -15.58 -0.67 -9.61
N ALA A 115 -16.05 -1.47 -8.64
CA ALA A 115 -16.19 -2.91 -8.82
C ALA A 115 -17.13 -3.33 -9.97
N PRO A 116 -18.23 -2.65 -10.30
CA PRO A 116 -19.04 -3.00 -11.47
C PRO A 116 -18.22 -3.06 -12.77
N VAL A 117 -17.22 -2.17 -12.88
CA VAL A 117 -16.30 -2.09 -14.01
C VAL A 117 -15.14 -3.06 -13.86
N SER A 118 -14.43 -3.02 -12.70
CA SER A 118 -13.19 -3.80 -12.50
C SER A 118 -13.41 -5.31 -12.63
N THR A 119 -14.61 -5.80 -12.32
CA THR A 119 -14.98 -7.22 -12.46
C THR A 119 -15.14 -7.69 -13.90
N MET A 120 -15.33 -6.78 -14.85
CA MET A 120 -15.47 -7.11 -16.27
C MET A 120 -14.10 -7.31 -16.95
N TRP A 121 -13.02 -6.83 -16.32
CA TRP A 121 -11.68 -6.96 -16.85
C TRP A 121 -10.97 -8.21 -16.33
N ASN A 122 -10.26 -8.91 -17.25
CA ASN A 122 -9.41 -10.04 -16.93
C ASN A 122 -7.95 -9.71 -17.30
N PHE A 123 -7.19 -9.18 -16.35
CA PHE A 123 -5.80 -8.78 -16.56
C PHE A 123 -4.77 -9.88 -16.33
N THR A 124 -5.16 -11.02 -15.77
CA THR A 124 -4.21 -12.03 -15.27
C THR A 124 -4.35 -13.43 -15.88
N ARG A 125 -5.45 -13.73 -16.57
CA ARG A 125 -5.72 -15.06 -17.13
C ARG A 125 -5.92 -14.99 -18.62
N GLU A 126 -5.36 -15.94 -19.35
CA GLU A 126 -5.62 -16.10 -20.78
C GLU A 126 -6.86 -16.98 -21.06
N PRO A 127 -7.57 -16.80 -22.19
CA PRO A 127 -7.30 -15.78 -23.20
C PRO A 127 -7.68 -14.37 -22.73
N HIS A 128 -6.93 -13.36 -23.19
CA HIS A 128 -7.28 -11.95 -22.94
C HIS A 128 -8.26 -11.45 -24.00
N GLU A 129 -9.39 -10.98 -23.55
CA GLU A 129 -10.45 -10.41 -24.38
C GLU A 129 -10.84 -9.04 -23.85
N LEU A 130 -11.23 -8.15 -24.76
CA LEU A 130 -11.79 -6.86 -24.36
C LEU A 130 -13.24 -7.06 -23.94
N PRO A 131 -13.67 -6.47 -22.82
CA PRO A 131 -15.07 -6.46 -22.45
C PRO A 131 -15.90 -5.68 -23.46
N ASP A 132 -17.20 -5.99 -23.54
CA ASP A 132 -18.13 -5.27 -24.40
C ASP A 132 -18.21 -3.80 -24.00
N ALA A 133 -18.02 -2.88 -24.97
CA ALA A 133 -17.92 -1.46 -24.71
C ALA A 133 -19.23 -0.85 -24.17
N GLU A 134 -20.38 -1.31 -24.61
CA GLU A 134 -21.67 -0.83 -24.10
C GLU A 134 -21.92 -1.34 -22.68
N ALA A 135 -21.48 -2.56 -22.38
CA ALA A 135 -21.58 -3.09 -21.02
C ALA A 135 -20.66 -2.34 -20.05
N ILE A 136 -19.42 -2.00 -20.46
CA ILE A 136 -18.52 -1.15 -19.67
C ILE A 136 -19.16 0.22 -19.42
N ALA A 137 -19.72 0.87 -20.44
CA ALA A 137 -20.37 2.17 -20.30
C ALA A 137 -21.53 2.13 -19.29
N ARG A 138 -22.38 1.09 -19.36
CA ARG A 138 -23.47 0.89 -18.38
C ARG A 138 -22.95 0.63 -16.98
N ALA A 139 -21.85 -0.12 -16.83
CA ALA A 139 -21.23 -0.40 -15.54
C ALA A 139 -20.59 0.86 -14.93
N ALA A 140 -20.01 1.73 -15.75
CA ALA A 140 -19.43 3.00 -15.31
C ALA A 140 -20.47 3.96 -14.71
N GLU A 141 -21.74 3.93 -15.14
CA GLU A 141 -22.84 4.71 -14.52
C GLU A 141 -23.12 4.32 -13.06
N LEU A 142 -22.62 3.16 -12.62
CA LEU A 142 -22.74 2.68 -11.24
C LEU A 142 -21.50 3.03 -10.38
N VAL A 143 -20.53 3.74 -10.93
CA VAL A 143 -19.33 4.19 -10.21
C VAL A 143 -19.56 5.63 -9.75
N ASP A 144 -19.79 5.81 -8.45
CA ASP A 144 -20.05 7.13 -7.86
C ASP A 144 -19.91 7.06 -6.33
N TYR A 145 -18.73 7.40 -5.81
CA TYR A 145 -18.46 7.42 -4.37
C TYR A 145 -19.40 8.32 -3.56
N THR A 146 -20.00 9.35 -4.20
CA THR A 146 -20.90 10.28 -3.50
C THR A 146 -22.20 9.61 -3.06
N ARG A 147 -22.57 8.51 -3.70
CA ARG A 147 -23.76 7.72 -3.37
C ARG A 147 -23.51 6.67 -2.28
N MET A 148 -22.25 6.42 -1.92
CA MET A 148 -21.89 5.54 -0.80
C MET A 148 -22.19 6.25 0.52
N GLN A 149 -23.07 5.67 1.33
CA GLN A 149 -23.43 6.17 2.64
C GLN A 149 -22.68 5.41 3.72
N LEU A 150 -22.01 6.14 4.61
CA LEU A 150 -21.27 5.65 5.77
C LEU A 150 -21.88 6.26 7.02
N ASP A 151 -22.47 5.42 7.91
CA ASP A 151 -23.09 5.85 9.18
C ASP A 151 -22.69 4.91 10.32
N GLY A 152 -21.88 5.42 11.26
CA GLY A 152 -21.23 4.57 12.26
C GLY A 152 -20.45 3.46 11.59
N ASN A 153 -20.76 2.19 11.86
CA ASN A 153 -20.16 1.02 11.20
C ASN A 153 -21.10 0.42 10.13
N THR A 154 -22.04 1.20 9.62
CA THR A 154 -22.99 0.75 8.59
C THR A 154 -22.66 1.37 7.25
N VAL A 155 -22.60 0.53 6.21
CA VAL A 155 -22.40 0.90 4.82
C VAL A 155 -23.66 0.63 4.03
N THR A 156 -24.10 1.60 3.23
CA THR A 156 -25.23 1.42 2.29
C THR A 156 -24.80 1.86 0.91
N LEU A 157 -24.94 0.99 -0.07
CA LEU A 157 -24.77 1.28 -1.49
C LEU A 157 -26.11 1.14 -2.21
N PRO A 158 -26.44 2.01 -3.16
CA PRO A 158 -27.56 1.77 -4.07
C PRO A 158 -27.46 0.42 -4.80
N GLU A 159 -28.62 -0.11 -5.20
CA GLU A 159 -28.70 -1.36 -5.96
C GLU A 159 -27.80 -1.31 -7.21
N GLY A 160 -27.05 -2.40 -7.46
CA GLY A 160 -26.12 -2.54 -8.58
C GLY A 160 -24.73 -1.93 -8.34
N MET A 161 -24.57 -1.03 -7.39
CA MET A 161 -23.24 -0.55 -6.99
C MET A 161 -22.50 -1.61 -6.21
N MET A 162 -21.19 -1.66 -6.39
CA MET A 162 -20.28 -2.57 -5.69
C MET A 162 -18.93 -1.89 -5.43
N ILE A 163 -18.22 -2.31 -4.38
CA ILE A 163 -16.89 -1.79 -4.04
C ILE A 163 -15.78 -2.79 -4.35
N ASP A 164 -14.61 -2.24 -4.68
CA ASP A 164 -13.33 -2.95 -4.82
C ASP A 164 -12.25 -2.18 -4.06
N LEU A 165 -11.64 -2.81 -3.08
CA LEU A 165 -10.60 -2.20 -2.24
C LEU A 165 -9.18 -2.46 -2.75
N GLY A 166 -9.01 -2.99 -3.95
CA GLY A 166 -7.69 -3.39 -4.50
C GLY A 166 -6.66 -2.26 -4.58
N GLY A 167 -7.10 -1.00 -4.69
CA GLY A 167 -6.22 0.18 -4.74
C GLY A 167 -5.90 0.83 -3.38
N ILE A 168 -6.31 0.21 -2.24
CA ILE A 168 -6.10 0.80 -0.90
C ILE A 168 -5.85 -0.28 0.18
N ALA A 169 -6.41 -1.48 0.01
CA ALA A 169 -6.38 -2.49 1.06
C ALA A 169 -4.99 -3.06 1.32
N LYS A 170 -4.13 -3.17 0.29
CA LYS A 170 -2.74 -3.64 0.47
C LYS A 170 -1.96 -2.70 1.39
N GLY A 171 -2.13 -1.39 1.17
CA GLY A 171 -1.52 -0.37 2.01
C GLY A 171 -2.01 -0.43 3.44
N TYR A 172 -3.32 -0.56 3.65
CA TYR A 172 -3.91 -0.72 4.97
C TYR A 172 -3.36 -1.93 5.71
N ILE A 173 -3.33 -3.09 5.06
CA ILE A 173 -2.83 -4.34 5.65
C ILE A 173 -1.34 -4.22 5.98
N ALA A 174 -0.55 -3.58 5.12
CA ALA A 174 0.86 -3.33 5.37
C ALA A 174 1.07 -2.46 6.64
N ASP A 175 0.26 -1.42 6.84
CA ASP A 175 0.27 -0.59 8.04
C ASP A 175 -0.13 -1.41 9.29
N GLN A 176 -1.17 -2.25 9.20
CA GLN A 176 -1.60 -3.10 10.34
C GLN A 176 -0.54 -4.14 10.71
N VAL A 177 0.10 -4.78 9.73
CA VAL A 177 1.20 -5.74 9.96
C VAL A 177 2.43 -5.04 10.56
N LYS A 178 2.73 -3.81 10.11
CA LYS A 178 3.77 -2.97 10.72
C LYS A 178 3.49 -2.73 12.21
N GLU A 179 2.27 -2.32 12.55
CA GLU A 179 1.89 -2.07 13.95
C GLU A 179 1.86 -3.37 14.78
N TYR A 180 1.39 -4.49 14.20
CA TYR A 180 1.47 -5.80 14.84
C TYR A 180 2.90 -6.17 15.22
N LEU A 181 3.85 -6.05 14.30
CA LEU A 181 5.27 -6.35 14.53
C LEU A 181 5.91 -5.39 15.55
N LYS A 182 5.58 -4.09 15.49
CA LYS A 182 6.02 -3.10 16.50
C LYS A 182 5.50 -3.47 17.89
N GLY A 183 4.24 -3.87 18.00
CA GLY A 183 3.62 -4.34 19.25
C GLY A 183 4.27 -5.60 19.82
N ARG A 184 4.99 -6.37 18.99
CA ARG A 184 5.80 -7.55 19.38
C ARG A 184 7.28 -7.20 19.63
N GLY A 185 7.63 -5.90 19.64
CA GLY A 185 8.98 -5.42 19.95
C GLY A 185 9.95 -5.43 18.76
N VAL A 186 9.47 -5.64 17.52
CA VAL A 186 10.30 -5.55 16.32
C VAL A 186 10.66 -4.09 16.07
N GLN A 187 11.96 -3.79 16.04
CA GLN A 187 12.49 -2.45 15.86
C GLN A 187 13.00 -2.17 14.44
N TYR A 188 13.34 -3.24 13.68
CA TYR A 188 13.93 -3.12 12.34
C TYR A 188 13.32 -4.16 11.42
N ALA A 189 12.56 -3.70 10.43
CA ALA A 189 11.99 -4.56 9.41
C ALA A 189 11.77 -3.80 8.09
N ILE A 190 11.70 -4.57 6.99
CA ILE A 190 11.18 -4.13 5.71
C ILE A 190 10.15 -5.14 5.24
N LEU A 191 8.97 -4.65 4.90
CA LEU A 191 7.80 -5.43 4.53
C LEU A 191 7.44 -5.09 3.09
N SER A 192 7.26 -6.10 2.24
CA SER A 192 6.90 -5.94 0.84
C SER A 192 5.55 -6.59 0.57
N PHE A 193 4.60 -5.82 0.05
CA PHE A 193 3.26 -6.23 -0.34
C PHE A 193 3.04 -5.94 -1.84
N GLY A 194 3.82 -6.61 -2.69
CA GLY A 194 3.87 -6.27 -4.11
C GLY A 194 4.53 -4.91 -4.34
N GLY A 195 3.80 -3.92 -4.85
CA GLY A 195 4.28 -2.54 -5.05
C GLY A 195 4.37 -1.68 -3.78
N ASN A 196 3.88 -2.17 -2.62
CA ASN A 196 3.86 -1.43 -1.37
C ASN A 196 5.00 -1.90 -0.48
N ILE A 197 5.93 -1.01 -0.15
CA ILE A 197 7.07 -1.27 0.73
C ILE A 197 6.95 -0.42 2.00
N VAL A 198 6.98 -1.08 3.15
CA VAL A 198 6.89 -0.40 4.46
C VAL A 198 8.10 -0.79 5.32
N ALA A 199 8.70 0.18 6.02
CA ALA A 199 9.80 -0.09 6.93
C ALA A 199 9.43 0.18 8.40
N ILE A 200 10.04 -0.58 9.30
CA ILE A 200 10.11 -0.32 10.74
C ILE A 200 11.55 0.09 11.05
N GLY A 201 11.70 1.24 11.73
CA GLY A 201 13.00 1.87 11.95
C GLY A 201 13.46 2.69 10.74
N LYS A 202 14.06 3.85 11.01
CA LYS A 202 14.57 4.75 9.96
C LYS A 202 15.77 4.19 9.21
N GLU A 203 16.47 3.26 9.85
CA GLU A 203 17.68 2.61 9.39
C GLU A 203 17.68 1.16 9.83
N LYS A 204 18.57 0.34 9.27
CA LYS A 204 18.84 -1.01 9.72
C LYS A 204 19.66 -0.99 11.03
N PRO A 205 19.83 -2.15 11.73
CA PRO A 205 20.63 -2.20 12.98
C PRO A 205 22.08 -1.75 12.82
N ASP A 206 22.63 -1.84 11.61
CA ASP A 206 24.00 -1.41 11.29
C ASP A 206 24.11 0.09 10.91
N GLY A 207 23.05 0.86 11.05
CA GLY A 207 22.98 2.28 10.70
C GLY A 207 22.88 2.55 9.18
N THR A 208 22.78 1.51 8.34
CA THR A 208 22.59 1.72 6.91
C THR A 208 21.12 1.96 6.56
N PRO A 209 20.81 2.83 5.58
CA PRO A 209 19.44 3.13 5.21
C PRO A 209 18.75 1.95 4.52
N TRP A 210 17.43 1.91 4.63
CA TRP A 210 16.59 1.05 3.80
C TRP A 210 16.55 1.62 2.38
N LYS A 211 17.00 0.80 1.41
CA LYS A 211 16.94 1.16 -0.01
C LYS A 211 15.83 0.40 -0.70
N VAL A 212 15.01 1.12 -1.46
CA VAL A 212 13.90 0.57 -2.24
C VAL A 212 14.14 0.90 -3.72
N GLY A 213 14.18 -0.13 -4.57
CA GLY A 213 14.28 0.03 -6.01
C GLY A 213 12.92 0.39 -6.60
N ILE A 214 12.86 1.43 -7.43
CA ILE A 214 11.71 1.74 -8.26
C ILE A 214 11.92 1.04 -9.60
N GLN A 215 11.00 0.14 -9.95
CA GLN A 215 11.09 -0.77 -11.09
C GLN A 215 11.37 -0.04 -12.40
N ASP A 216 12.30 -0.55 -13.20
CA ASP A 216 12.47 -0.14 -14.59
C ASP A 216 11.41 -0.84 -15.46
N ILE A 217 10.59 -0.04 -16.15
CA ILE A 217 9.45 -0.54 -16.93
C ILE A 217 9.85 -1.37 -18.16
N ASP A 218 11.07 -1.13 -18.69
CA ASP A 218 11.59 -1.78 -19.89
C ASP A 218 12.45 -3.01 -19.57
N LYS A 219 12.57 -3.34 -18.28
CA LYS A 219 13.44 -4.38 -17.78
C LYS A 219 12.70 -5.50 -17.06
N PRO A 220 13.29 -6.69 -16.95
CA PRO A 220 12.74 -7.76 -16.14
C PRO A 220 12.45 -7.31 -14.71
N THR A 221 11.45 -7.93 -14.10
CA THR A 221 11.11 -7.68 -12.69
C THR A 221 12.35 -7.87 -11.79
N GLY A 222 12.58 -6.86 -10.93
CA GLY A 222 13.74 -6.82 -10.03
C GLY A 222 14.87 -5.91 -10.50
N GLU A 223 14.89 -5.47 -11.76
CA GLU A 223 15.75 -4.38 -12.19
C GLU A 223 15.08 -3.03 -11.92
N HIS A 224 15.84 -2.06 -11.44
CA HIS A 224 15.30 -0.76 -11.04
C HIS A 224 15.92 0.38 -11.85
N MET A 225 15.10 1.37 -12.15
CA MET A 225 15.51 2.62 -12.81
C MET A 225 16.05 3.62 -11.79
N LEU A 226 15.45 3.67 -10.61
CA LEU A 226 15.80 4.58 -9.53
C LEU A 226 15.90 3.80 -8.21
N VAL A 227 16.62 4.37 -7.25
CA VAL A 227 16.70 3.86 -5.87
C VAL A 227 16.26 4.95 -4.92
N SER A 228 15.29 4.63 -4.07
CA SER A 228 14.83 5.52 -3.02
C SER A 228 15.27 5.04 -1.63
N LEU A 229 15.20 5.96 -0.66
CA LEU A 229 15.41 5.70 0.76
C LEU A 229 14.04 5.63 1.46
N ASN A 230 13.77 4.51 2.13
CA ASN A 230 12.64 4.45 3.05
C ASN A 230 13.15 4.76 4.48
N ARG A 231 12.55 5.75 5.13
CA ARG A 231 12.96 6.28 6.44
C ARG A 231 12.00 5.88 7.57
N GLY A 232 11.45 4.66 7.50
CA GLY A 232 10.50 4.15 8.49
C GLY A 232 9.02 4.40 8.13
N GLY A 233 8.77 4.94 6.95
CA GLY A 233 7.44 5.14 6.36
C GLY A 233 7.11 4.10 5.30
N SER A 234 6.41 4.56 4.28
CA SER A 234 5.93 3.77 3.14
C SER A 234 6.51 4.29 1.82
N THR A 235 6.74 3.37 0.89
CA THR A 235 7.09 3.64 -0.52
C THR A 235 6.17 2.77 -1.36
N VAL A 236 5.21 3.38 -2.04
CA VAL A 236 4.19 2.66 -2.80
C VAL A 236 4.24 3.05 -4.26
N THR A 237 4.28 2.06 -5.14
CA THR A 237 4.31 2.27 -6.59
C THR A 237 3.08 1.65 -7.24
N SER A 238 2.38 2.43 -8.06
CA SER A 238 1.38 1.97 -9.02
C SER A 238 1.91 2.15 -10.43
N GLY A 239 1.78 1.13 -11.28
CA GLY A 239 2.30 1.20 -12.64
C GLY A 239 1.71 0.18 -13.60
N ILE A 240 1.91 0.42 -14.90
CA ILE A 240 1.34 -0.40 -16.00
C ILE A 240 1.97 -1.79 -16.11
N SER A 241 3.11 -2.02 -15.46
CA SER A 241 3.83 -3.29 -15.50
C SER A 241 3.27 -4.34 -14.54
N GLU A 242 2.47 -3.96 -13.53
CA GLU A 242 2.02 -4.87 -12.48
C GLU A 242 1.02 -5.91 -13.00
N ARG A 243 -0.11 -5.46 -13.55
CA ARG A 243 -1.15 -6.33 -14.10
C ARG A 243 -1.66 -5.75 -15.42
N GLY A 244 -1.70 -6.57 -16.45
CA GLY A 244 -2.20 -6.15 -17.75
C GLY A 244 -1.70 -7.03 -18.90
N PHE A 245 -2.24 -6.80 -20.09
CA PHE A 245 -1.89 -7.50 -21.31
C PHE A 245 -1.77 -6.53 -22.48
N THR A 246 -1.15 -6.98 -23.56
CA THR A 246 -1.08 -6.20 -24.80
C THR A 246 -1.88 -6.90 -25.87
N LEU A 247 -2.81 -6.19 -26.50
CA LEU A 247 -3.63 -6.67 -27.60
C LEU A 247 -3.57 -5.63 -28.73
N ASP A 248 -3.26 -6.08 -29.96
CA ASP A 248 -3.14 -5.22 -31.14
C ASP A 248 -2.22 -3.99 -30.94
N GLY A 249 -1.15 -4.17 -30.17
CA GLY A 249 -0.17 -3.11 -29.87
C GLY A 249 -0.59 -2.11 -28.79
N VAL A 250 -1.79 -2.25 -28.22
CA VAL A 250 -2.29 -1.42 -27.12
C VAL A 250 -2.10 -2.15 -25.78
N ARG A 251 -1.54 -1.46 -24.79
CA ARG A 251 -1.38 -1.96 -23.41
C ARG A 251 -2.65 -1.68 -22.61
N TYR A 252 -3.31 -2.74 -22.16
CA TYR A 252 -4.45 -2.70 -21.24
C TYR A 252 -3.95 -3.10 -19.85
N HIS A 253 -4.20 -2.30 -18.84
CA HIS A 253 -3.72 -2.49 -17.47
C HIS A 253 -4.80 -2.18 -16.43
N HIS A 254 -4.59 -2.60 -15.20
CA HIS A 254 -5.57 -2.57 -14.12
C HIS A 254 -5.90 -1.18 -13.55
N LEU A 255 -5.16 -0.13 -13.93
CA LEU A 255 -5.44 1.23 -13.50
C LEU A 255 -6.56 1.81 -14.38
N LEU A 256 -7.78 1.74 -13.88
CA LEU A 256 -9.00 2.08 -14.61
C LEU A 256 -9.44 3.51 -14.32
N SER A 257 -10.02 4.17 -15.33
CA SER A 257 -10.76 5.40 -15.16
C SER A 257 -12.15 5.12 -14.58
N ALA A 258 -12.47 5.74 -13.45
CA ALA A 258 -13.81 5.66 -12.86
C ALA A 258 -14.90 6.23 -13.81
N GLU A 259 -14.54 7.23 -14.61
CA GLU A 259 -15.47 7.89 -15.56
C GLU A 259 -15.79 6.99 -16.77
N THR A 260 -14.78 6.33 -17.34
CA THR A 260 -14.95 5.61 -18.61
C THR A 260 -14.98 4.09 -18.46
N GLY A 261 -14.50 3.56 -17.35
CA GLY A 261 -14.35 2.12 -17.12
C GLY A 261 -13.21 1.46 -17.90
N TRP A 262 -12.42 2.23 -18.66
CA TRP A 262 -11.29 1.74 -19.45
C TRP A 262 -9.96 1.99 -18.74
N PRO A 263 -8.91 1.19 -19.04
CA PRO A 263 -7.55 1.50 -18.60
C PRO A 263 -7.13 2.90 -19.03
N VAL A 264 -6.60 3.67 -18.07
CA VAL A 264 -6.17 5.05 -18.33
C VAL A 264 -5.03 5.08 -19.33
N GLN A 265 -5.19 5.84 -20.40
CA GLN A 265 -4.16 6.03 -21.43
C GLN A 265 -3.57 7.44 -21.30
N ASN A 266 -2.50 7.57 -20.55
CA ASN A 266 -1.74 8.81 -20.39
C ASN A 266 -0.23 8.56 -20.66
N GLU A 267 0.59 9.56 -20.41
CA GLU A 267 2.03 9.51 -20.62
C GLU A 267 2.78 8.67 -19.57
N LEU A 268 2.16 8.38 -18.42
CA LEU A 268 2.82 7.74 -17.29
C LEU A 268 3.03 6.24 -17.48
N ALA A 269 4.15 5.77 -16.98
CA ALA A 269 4.46 4.36 -16.76
C ALA A 269 4.23 3.95 -15.32
N SER A 270 4.63 4.78 -14.36
CA SER A 270 4.42 4.55 -12.93
C SER A 270 4.44 5.83 -12.11
N VAL A 271 3.81 5.77 -10.93
CA VAL A 271 3.91 6.78 -9.88
C VAL A 271 4.29 6.09 -8.58
N THR A 272 5.32 6.62 -7.91
CA THR A 272 5.76 6.18 -6.59
C THR A 272 5.46 7.26 -5.57
N ILE A 273 4.75 6.90 -4.50
CA ILE A 273 4.41 7.77 -3.37
C ILE A 273 5.30 7.44 -2.17
N PHE A 274 5.80 8.47 -1.51
CA PHE A 274 6.47 8.42 -0.20
C PHE A 274 5.53 9.02 0.83
N SER A 275 5.18 8.27 1.87
CA SER A 275 4.23 8.66 2.91
C SER A 275 4.54 7.97 4.23
N GLU A 276 3.94 8.40 5.33
CA GLU A 276 3.98 7.66 6.59
C GLU A 276 3.00 6.48 6.57
N SER A 277 1.78 6.69 6.06
CA SER A 277 0.74 5.67 5.90
C SER A 277 0.84 4.98 4.55
N SER A 278 0.94 3.66 4.55
CA SER A 278 0.90 2.87 3.32
C SER A 278 -0.50 2.81 2.73
N MET A 279 -1.54 2.92 3.55
CA MET A 279 -2.93 2.99 3.08
C MET A 279 -3.16 4.23 2.20
N GLU A 280 -2.73 5.41 2.67
CA GLU A 280 -2.81 6.63 1.87
C GLU A 280 -1.92 6.56 0.64
N GLY A 281 -0.69 6.04 0.79
CA GLY A 281 0.25 5.85 -0.32
C GLY A 281 -0.31 4.95 -1.43
N ASP A 282 -1.01 3.86 -1.08
CA ASP A 282 -1.63 2.92 -2.03
C ASP A 282 -2.73 3.62 -2.85
N ALA A 283 -3.65 4.30 -2.18
CA ALA A 283 -4.71 5.05 -2.86
C ALA A 283 -4.17 6.22 -3.68
N LEU A 284 -3.23 7.00 -3.15
CA LEU A 284 -2.67 8.17 -3.82
C LEU A 284 -1.78 7.80 -5.01
N SER A 285 -1.06 6.67 -5.00
CA SER A 285 -0.27 6.23 -6.15
C SER A 285 -1.17 5.91 -7.36
N THR A 286 -2.30 5.25 -7.11
CA THR A 286 -3.34 5.00 -8.12
C THR A 286 -3.98 6.32 -8.58
N THR A 287 -4.36 7.18 -7.64
CA THR A 287 -4.97 8.49 -7.92
C THR A 287 -4.08 9.35 -8.81
N ALA A 288 -2.82 9.54 -8.41
CA ALA A 288 -1.87 10.39 -9.14
C ALA A 288 -1.57 9.82 -10.53
N TYR A 289 -1.53 8.48 -10.69
CA TYR A 289 -1.42 7.85 -11.99
C TYR A 289 -2.64 8.16 -12.88
N VAL A 290 -3.87 8.05 -12.35
CA VAL A 290 -5.11 8.31 -13.09
C VAL A 290 -5.20 9.78 -13.53
N LEU A 291 -4.79 10.71 -12.67
CA LEU A 291 -4.80 12.15 -12.95
C LEU A 291 -3.73 12.57 -14.00
N GLY A 292 -2.68 11.78 -14.20
CA GLY A 292 -1.52 12.16 -15.02
C GLY A 292 -0.56 13.09 -14.29
N THR A 293 0.55 13.46 -14.94
CA THR A 293 1.66 14.18 -14.29
C THR A 293 1.22 15.53 -13.71
N GLU A 294 0.54 16.37 -14.49
CA GLU A 294 0.22 17.75 -14.08
C GLU A 294 -0.72 17.78 -12.87
N LYS A 295 -1.90 17.19 -13.01
CA LYS A 295 -2.92 17.19 -11.93
C LYS A 295 -2.51 16.28 -10.76
N GLY A 296 -1.84 15.17 -11.03
CA GLY A 296 -1.30 14.31 -10.01
C GLY A 296 -0.26 15.01 -9.15
N MET A 297 0.64 15.78 -9.76
CA MET A 297 1.61 16.62 -9.08
C MET A 297 0.91 17.68 -8.21
N GLU A 298 -0.06 18.42 -8.79
CA GLU A 298 -0.82 19.43 -8.06
C GLU A 298 -1.50 18.86 -6.82
N LEU A 299 -2.11 17.68 -6.95
CA LEU A 299 -2.73 17.00 -5.82
C LEU A 299 -1.69 16.65 -4.74
N ILE A 300 -0.59 15.99 -5.11
CA ILE A 300 0.40 15.54 -4.13
C ILE A 300 1.09 16.72 -3.43
N GLU A 301 1.45 17.78 -4.15
CA GLU A 301 2.03 19.01 -3.57
C GLU A 301 1.07 19.72 -2.59
N SER A 302 -0.24 19.48 -2.71
CA SER A 302 -1.25 20.02 -1.77
C SER A 302 -1.34 19.26 -0.45
N LEU A 303 -0.69 18.08 -0.34
CA LEU A 303 -0.78 17.18 0.81
C LEU A 303 0.49 17.27 1.66
N GLU A 304 0.34 17.51 2.95
CA GLU A 304 1.48 17.61 3.87
C GLU A 304 2.10 16.24 4.13
N GLY A 305 3.44 16.15 4.02
CA GLY A 305 4.20 14.95 4.34
C GLY A 305 4.12 13.82 3.31
N ILE A 306 3.58 14.11 2.13
CA ILE A 306 3.47 13.17 1.01
C ILE A 306 4.27 13.70 -0.17
N GLU A 307 5.10 12.83 -0.75
CA GLU A 307 5.94 13.16 -1.90
C GLU A 307 5.79 12.09 -2.99
N ALA A 308 6.11 12.46 -4.23
CA ALA A 308 5.98 11.55 -5.35
C ALA A 308 7.12 11.64 -6.37
N VAL A 309 7.30 10.51 -7.06
CA VAL A 309 8.09 10.41 -8.28
C VAL A 309 7.19 9.87 -9.39
N PHE A 310 7.12 10.61 -10.49
CA PHE A 310 6.39 10.24 -11.70
C PHE A 310 7.38 9.80 -12.77
N ILE A 311 7.18 8.62 -13.34
CA ILE A 311 7.98 8.10 -14.44
C ILE A 311 7.10 7.99 -15.67
N ALA A 312 7.43 8.72 -16.71
CA ALA A 312 6.73 8.65 -17.99
C ALA A 312 7.24 7.46 -18.85
N ARG A 313 6.45 7.09 -19.87
CA ARG A 313 6.79 5.99 -20.81
C ARG A 313 8.03 6.29 -21.64
N ASP A 314 8.36 7.57 -21.87
CA ASP A 314 9.59 8.02 -22.53
C ASP A 314 10.80 8.10 -21.57
N ARG A 315 10.64 7.63 -20.32
CA ARG A 315 11.63 7.64 -19.23
C ARG A 315 11.89 9.01 -18.61
N THR A 316 11.11 10.04 -18.96
CA THR A 316 11.14 11.31 -18.24
C THR A 316 10.73 11.09 -16.80
N VAL A 317 11.51 11.62 -15.85
CA VAL A 317 11.25 11.53 -14.42
C VAL A 317 10.92 12.92 -13.87
N THR A 318 9.80 13.02 -13.20
CA THR A 318 9.35 14.27 -12.54
C THR A 318 9.16 14.01 -11.04
N TYR A 319 9.54 14.99 -10.22
CA TYR A 319 9.58 14.88 -8.78
C TYR A 319 8.72 15.99 -8.15
N THR A 320 8.01 15.68 -7.06
CA THR A 320 7.49 16.73 -6.17
C THR A 320 8.64 17.44 -5.45
N SER A 321 8.36 18.61 -4.91
CA SER A 321 9.38 19.53 -4.37
C SER A 321 10.23 18.92 -3.24
N GLY A 322 9.66 18.06 -2.41
CA GLY A 322 10.35 17.38 -1.31
C GLY A 322 10.89 16.00 -1.63
N ALA A 323 10.58 15.43 -2.82
CA ALA A 323 10.93 14.04 -3.15
C ALA A 323 12.44 13.77 -3.20
N ALA A 324 13.26 14.80 -3.46
CA ALA A 324 14.73 14.68 -3.46
C ALA A 324 15.28 14.13 -2.13
N ALA A 325 14.60 14.39 -0.99
CA ALA A 325 15.00 13.85 0.32
C ALA A 325 14.90 12.33 0.43
N TYR A 326 14.14 11.70 -0.48
CA TYR A 326 13.92 10.25 -0.54
C TYR A 326 14.77 9.57 -1.61
N MET A 327 15.52 10.29 -2.44
CA MET A 327 16.28 9.69 -3.53
C MET A 327 17.73 9.40 -3.13
N VAL A 328 18.30 8.36 -3.70
CA VAL A 328 19.75 8.08 -3.61
C VAL A 328 20.42 8.79 -4.78
N GLU A 329 21.44 9.61 -4.48
CA GLU A 329 22.27 10.25 -5.48
C GLU A 329 23.10 9.25 -6.27
#